data_333700433b50b2042ec7df06b84cc1ff
#
_entry.id   333700433b50b2042ec7df06b84cc1ff
#
_cell.length_a   1.000
_cell.length_b   1.000
_cell.length_c   1.000
_cell.angle_alpha   90.00
_cell.angle_beta   90.00
_cell.angle_gamma   90.00
#
_symmetry.space_group_name_H-M   'P 1'
#
loop_
_entity.id
_entity.type
_entity.pdbx_description
1 polymer ?
#
loop_
_entity_poly.entity_id
_entity_poly.type
_entity_poly.pdbx_seq_one_letter_code
_entity_poly.pdbx_strand_id
1 'polypeptide(L)'
;MRALADTPVPVPRVYALCEDEAVIGSAFYVMEHLDGRIFWDQRLPGIAPSERAAMFDSMNAVIAALHMVDYAAVGLGDFGRPGNYMARQIARWSRQYRASETETIAAMDSLIDWLPQHLPPDAPPAIVHGDYRMDNLVFHKTEPRVIGVLDWELSTIGDPIADFAYHCLTWRVTPELFRGLAGIDFAGLGIPEEPAYVAGYCRRTGREAIPGWEFYMVYSLFRIAAILQGIAKRAIDGTAAGADAAEQGRLARPLAEQAWTLAQSLS
;
A
#
# COMPACT_ATOMS: atom_id res chain seq x y z
N MET A 1 -0.07 5.25 15.71
CA MET A 1 -0.36 6.71 15.76
C MET A 1 0.26 7.40 16.96
N ARG A 2 -0.02 7.05 18.23
CA ARG A 2 0.58 7.77 19.40
C ARG A 2 2.10 7.90 19.34
N ALA A 3 2.81 6.85 18.98
CA ALA A 3 4.26 6.86 18.84
C ALA A 3 4.79 7.80 17.74
N LEU A 4 3.95 8.18 16.79
CA LEU A 4 4.31 9.05 15.67
C LEU A 4 3.91 10.52 15.90
N ALA A 5 3.25 10.86 17.02
CA ALA A 5 2.68 12.20 17.26
C ALA A 5 3.73 13.33 17.21
N ASP A 6 4.96 13.05 17.64
CA ASP A 6 6.07 14.00 17.68
C ASP A 6 7.08 13.79 16.54
N THR A 7 6.65 13.16 15.44
CA THR A 7 7.45 12.91 14.25
C THR A 7 6.94 13.75 13.06
N PRO A 8 7.70 13.85 11.94
CA PRO A 8 7.20 14.50 10.74
C PRO A 8 6.03 13.79 10.04
N VAL A 9 5.62 12.60 10.49
CA VAL A 9 4.50 11.84 9.92
C VAL A 9 3.18 12.40 10.43
N PRO A 10 2.30 12.94 9.56
CA PRO A 10 1.04 13.47 9.99
C PRO A 10 0.08 12.34 10.41
N VAL A 11 -0.31 12.34 11.68
CA VAL A 11 -1.27 11.36 12.24
C VAL A 11 -2.35 12.09 13.04
N PRO A 12 -3.60 11.60 13.05
CA PRO A 12 -4.62 12.11 13.94
C PRO A 12 -4.20 11.96 15.40
N ARG A 13 -4.51 12.95 16.22
CA ARG A 13 -4.32 12.84 17.67
C ARG A 13 -5.22 11.74 18.24
N VAL A 14 -4.65 10.80 18.98
CA VAL A 14 -5.40 9.73 19.65
C VAL A 14 -5.75 10.18 21.06
N TYR A 15 -7.05 10.26 21.35
CA TYR A 15 -7.58 10.70 22.66
C TYR A 15 -7.69 9.55 23.65
N ALA A 16 -8.23 8.39 23.22
CA ALA A 16 -8.48 7.26 24.09
C ALA A 16 -8.35 5.93 23.32
N LEU A 17 -8.03 4.87 24.03
CA LEU A 17 -8.18 3.48 23.62
C LEU A 17 -9.09 2.79 24.65
N CYS A 18 -10.12 2.11 24.19
CA CYS A 18 -11.00 1.28 25.00
C CYS A 18 -10.84 -0.18 24.57
N GLU A 19 -10.33 -1.00 25.46
CA GLU A 19 -10.16 -2.45 25.23
C GLU A 19 -11.33 -3.27 25.80
N ASP A 20 -12.28 -2.61 26.50
CA ASP A 20 -13.48 -3.26 27.04
C ASP A 20 -14.52 -3.44 25.92
N GLU A 21 -14.66 -4.68 25.46
CA GLU A 21 -15.63 -5.06 24.45
C GLU A 21 -17.08 -4.91 24.90
N ALA A 22 -17.35 -4.82 26.22
CA ALA A 22 -18.71 -4.64 26.72
C ALA A 22 -19.31 -3.26 26.37
N VAL A 23 -18.48 -2.29 25.99
CA VAL A 23 -18.93 -0.93 25.68
C VAL A 23 -19.69 -0.85 24.35
N ILE A 24 -19.10 -1.41 23.26
CA ILE A 24 -19.71 -1.38 21.91
C ILE A 24 -19.59 -2.71 21.14
N GLY A 25 -19.18 -3.78 21.81
CA GLY A 25 -19.04 -5.11 21.19
C GLY A 25 -17.65 -5.40 20.62
N SER A 26 -16.73 -4.44 20.64
CA SER A 26 -15.33 -4.61 20.21
C SER A 26 -14.44 -3.56 20.83
N ALA A 27 -13.13 -3.79 20.89
CA ALA A 27 -12.15 -2.77 21.23
C ALA A 27 -12.18 -1.63 20.20
N PHE A 28 -12.03 -0.38 20.66
CA PHE A 28 -12.03 0.80 19.80
C PHE A 28 -11.10 1.88 20.32
N TYR A 29 -10.76 2.83 19.47
CA TYR A 29 -10.05 4.03 19.86
C TYR A 29 -10.80 5.29 19.38
N VAL A 30 -10.60 6.39 20.12
CA VAL A 30 -11.13 7.71 19.78
C VAL A 30 -9.96 8.56 19.29
N MET A 31 -10.12 9.13 18.11
CA MET A 31 -9.11 10.00 17.52
C MET A 31 -9.71 11.32 17.05
N GLU A 32 -8.84 12.27 16.76
CA GLU A 32 -9.17 13.53 16.14
C GLU A 32 -9.86 13.30 14.78
N HIS A 33 -10.93 14.08 14.55
CA HIS A 33 -11.51 14.19 13.22
C HIS A 33 -10.71 15.23 12.42
N LEU A 34 -10.05 14.78 11.37
CA LEU A 34 -9.29 15.65 10.46
C LEU A 34 -10.26 16.26 9.43
N ASP A 35 -10.43 17.57 9.49
CA ASP A 35 -11.26 18.32 8.55
C ASP A 35 -10.48 18.62 7.26
N GLY A 36 -10.53 17.69 6.29
CA GLY A 36 -9.75 17.71 5.06
C GLY A 36 -10.46 17.02 3.88
N ARG A 37 -9.69 16.77 2.83
CA ARG A 37 -10.15 16.13 1.59
C ARG A 37 -9.59 14.71 1.50
N ILE A 38 -10.43 13.74 1.12
CA ILE A 38 -10.02 12.36 0.80
C ILE A 38 -10.40 12.09 -0.66
N PHE A 39 -9.51 11.45 -1.41
CA PHE A 39 -9.69 11.18 -2.83
C PHE A 39 -9.65 9.68 -3.12
N TRP A 40 -10.66 9.21 -3.86
CA TRP A 40 -10.75 7.83 -4.32
C TRP A 40 -10.22 7.65 -5.74
N ASP A 41 -10.35 8.68 -6.58
CA ASP A 41 -9.80 8.71 -7.93
C ASP A 41 -8.43 9.36 -7.91
N GLN A 42 -7.40 8.56 -8.16
CA GLN A 42 -6.01 9.00 -8.11
C GLN A 42 -5.64 10.01 -9.21
N ARG A 43 -6.49 10.16 -10.23
CA ARG A 43 -6.35 11.21 -11.26
C ARG A 43 -6.68 12.60 -10.71
N LEU A 44 -7.29 12.68 -9.52
CA LEU A 44 -7.66 13.93 -8.84
C LEU A 44 -8.50 14.84 -9.75
N PRO A 45 -9.69 14.42 -10.19
CA PRO A 45 -10.54 15.22 -11.06
C PRO A 45 -10.88 16.56 -10.41
N GLY A 46 -10.88 17.63 -11.20
CA GLY A 46 -11.15 18.99 -10.71
C GLY A 46 -9.97 19.70 -10.04
N ILE A 47 -8.85 19.03 -9.83
CA ILE A 47 -7.63 19.62 -9.27
C ILE A 47 -6.73 20.13 -10.41
N ALA A 48 -6.11 21.31 -10.25
CA ALA A 48 -5.19 21.86 -11.23
C ALA A 48 -3.88 21.03 -11.34
N PRO A 49 -3.23 20.95 -12.52
CA PRO A 49 -2.02 20.14 -12.70
C PRO A 49 -0.89 20.47 -11.71
N SER A 50 -0.65 21.73 -11.42
CA SER A 50 0.37 22.15 -10.45
C SER A 50 0.02 21.73 -9.01
N GLU A 51 -1.26 21.75 -8.65
CA GLU A 51 -1.72 21.29 -7.35
C GLU A 51 -1.61 19.75 -7.25
N ARG A 52 -1.95 19.00 -8.32
CA ARG A 52 -1.74 17.55 -8.36
C ARG A 52 -0.28 17.19 -8.15
N ALA A 53 0.64 17.82 -8.87
CA ALA A 53 2.08 17.59 -8.71
C ALA A 53 2.51 17.76 -7.23
N ALA A 54 2.06 18.83 -6.60
CA ALA A 54 2.36 19.11 -5.19
C ALA A 54 1.72 18.09 -4.23
N MET A 55 0.51 17.59 -4.53
CA MET A 55 -0.14 16.54 -3.73
C MET A 55 0.62 15.21 -3.82
N PHE A 56 1.04 14.80 -5.02
CA PHE A 56 1.89 13.61 -5.19
C PHE A 56 3.24 13.77 -4.50
N ASP A 57 3.84 14.96 -4.56
CA ASP A 57 5.08 15.25 -3.83
C ASP A 57 4.90 15.17 -2.32
N SER A 58 3.78 15.66 -1.80
CA SER A 58 3.41 15.54 -0.37
C SER A 58 3.23 14.08 0.06
N MET A 59 2.55 13.24 -0.75
CA MET A 59 2.43 11.81 -0.45
C MET A 59 3.80 11.13 -0.38
N ASN A 60 4.68 11.43 -1.34
CA ASN A 60 6.05 10.90 -1.37
C ASN A 60 6.85 11.33 -0.13
N ALA A 61 6.72 12.59 0.26
CA ALA A 61 7.40 13.10 1.46
C ALA A 61 6.93 12.41 2.74
N VAL A 62 5.63 12.15 2.87
CA VAL A 62 5.05 11.53 4.08
C VAL A 62 5.46 10.06 4.21
N ILE A 63 5.39 9.26 3.12
CA ILE A 63 5.84 7.86 3.21
C ILE A 63 7.35 7.76 3.43
N ALA A 64 8.13 8.64 2.82
CA ALA A 64 9.57 8.71 3.09
C ALA A 64 9.85 9.09 4.55
N ALA A 65 9.14 10.07 5.10
CA ALA A 65 9.27 10.44 6.51
C ALA A 65 8.92 9.27 7.43
N LEU A 66 7.86 8.50 7.13
CA LEU A 66 7.49 7.30 7.89
C LEU A 66 8.62 6.28 7.93
N HIS A 67 9.22 5.99 6.77
CA HIS A 67 10.30 5.01 6.65
C HIS A 67 11.62 5.46 7.27
N MET A 68 11.76 6.76 7.55
CA MET A 68 12.95 7.34 8.20
C MET A 68 12.79 7.53 9.71
N VAL A 69 11.63 7.21 10.29
CA VAL A 69 11.44 7.25 11.74
C VAL A 69 12.29 6.19 12.40
N ASP A 70 13.07 6.57 13.40
CA ASP A 70 13.72 5.62 14.29
C ASP A 70 12.66 4.97 15.18
N TYR A 71 12.22 3.78 14.77
CA TYR A 71 11.14 3.06 15.44
C TYR A 71 11.49 2.65 16.88
N ALA A 72 12.77 2.45 17.19
CA ALA A 72 13.19 2.16 18.54
C ALA A 72 13.11 3.40 19.44
N ALA A 73 13.54 4.56 18.92
CA ALA A 73 13.48 5.83 19.65
C ALA A 73 12.04 6.28 19.96
N VAL A 74 11.07 5.94 19.11
CA VAL A 74 9.65 6.22 19.36
C VAL A 74 8.92 5.10 20.13
N GLY A 75 9.64 4.13 20.69
CA GLY A 75 9.09 3.07 21.54
C GLY A 75 8.39 1.93 20.77
N LEU A 76 8.74 1.71 19.51
CA LEU A 76 8.16 0.66 18.67
C LEU A 76 9.14 -0.49 18.38
N GLY A 77 10.16 -0.68 19.23
CA GLY A 77 11.19 -1.72 19.04
C GLY A 77 10.65 -3.15 18.99
N ASP A 78 9.53 -3.42 19.62
CA ASP A 78 8.82 -4.70 19.69
C ASP A 78 7.52 -4.75 18.83
N PHE A 79 7.23 -3.69 18.06
CA PHE A 79 6.01 -3.57 17.26
C PHE A 79 5.95 -4.55 16.07
N GLY A 80 7.04 -5.23 15.76
CA GLY A 80 7.10 -6.20 14.66
C GLY A 80 8.32 -7.12 14.78
N ARG A 81 8.48 -7.99 13.78
CA ARG A 81 9.62 -8.92 13.71
C ARG A 81 10.54 -8.50 12.56
N PRO A 82 11.72 -7.94 12.83
CA PRO A 82 12.68 -7.59 11.79
C PRO A 82 13.22 -8.86 11.10
N GLY A 83 13.74 -8.69 9.88
CA GLY A 83 14.33 -9.75 9.05
C GLY A 83 13.34 -10.67 8.36
N ASN A 84 13.72 -11.18 7.21
CA ASN A 84 12.93 -12.10 6.37
C ASN A 84 11.49 -11.61 6.09
N TYR A 85 11.28 -10.29 6.04
CA TYR A 85 9.94 -9.71 5.88
C TYR A 85 9.29 -10.20 4.60
N MET A 86 9.97 -10.10 3.44
CA MET A 86 9.43 -10.51 2.14
C MET A 86 9.05 -11.98 2.12
N ALA A 87 9.92 -12.86 2.61
CA ALA A 87 9.62 -14.31 2.66
C ALA A 87 8.36 -14.59 3.50
N ARG A 88 8.21 -13.93 4.66
CA ARG A 88 7.01 -14.09 5.50
C ARG A 88 5.74 -13.58 4.83
N GLN A 89 5.82 -12.44 4.14
CA GLN A 89 4.67 -11.86 3.45
C GLN A 89 4.24 -12.72 2.25
N ILE A 90 5.18 -13.20 1.45
CA ILE A 90 4.90 -14.13 0.35
C ILE A 90 4.22 -15.39 0.88
N ALA A 91 4.78 -16.01 1.92
CA ALA A 91 4.18 -17.19 2.54
C ALA A 91 2.77 -16.92 3.13
N ARG A 92 2.54 -15.72 3.73
CA ARG A 92 1.23 -15.31 4.23
C ARG A 92 0.21 -15.22 3.10
N TRP A 93 0.53 -14.47 2.04
CA TRP A 93 -0.40 -14.22 0.94
C TRP A 93 -0.63 -15.47 0.09
N SER A 94 0.39 -16.34 -0.06
CA SER A 94 0.22 -17.66 -0.69
C SER A 94 -0.77 -18.53 0.07
N ARG A 95 -0.65 -18.62 1.41
CA ARG A 95 -1.62 -19.37 2.23
C ARG A 95 -3.02 -18.79 2.14
N GLN A 96 -3.14 -17.44 2.20
CA GLN A 96 -4.43 -16.77 2.10
C GLN A 96 -5.08 -17.00 0.74
N TYR A 97 -4.32 -16.90 -0.35
CA TYR A 97 -4.81 -17.23 -1.68
C TYR A 97 -5.31 -18.66 -1.76
N ARG A 98 -4.49 -19.63 -1.35
CA ARG A 98 -4.88 -21.05 -1.37
C ARG A 98 -6.15 -21.35 -0.56
N ALA A 99 -6.31 -20.69 0.59
CA ALA A 99 -7.50 -20.84 1.43
C ALA A 99 -8.77 -20.21 0.80
N SER A 100 -8.60 -19.30 -0.15
CA SER A 100 -9.69 -18.55 -0.78
C SER A 100 -9.86 -18.85 -2.28
N GLU A 101 -9.19 -19.86 -2.83
CA GLU A 101 -9.34 -20.25 -4.23
C GLU A 101 -10.79 -20.58 -4.57
N THR A 102 -11.30 -19.95 -5.61
CA THR A 102 -12.63 -20.22 -6.20
C THR A 102 -12.52 -20.75 -7.61
N GLU A 103 -11.36 -20.56 -8.22
CA GLU A 103 -10.97 -21.04 -9.54
C GLU A 103 -9.44 -21.20 -9.60
N THR A 104 -8.94 -22.00 -10.52
CA THR A 104 -7.49 -22.10 -10.78
C THR A 104 -7.00 -20.92 -11.60
N ILE A 105 -6.02 -20.18 -11.07
CA ILE A 105 -5.29 -19.11 -11.77
C ILE A 105 -3.84 -19.55 -11.91
N ALA A 106 -3.47 -20.12 -13.06
CA ALA A 106 -2.13 -20.67 -13.30
C ALA A 106 -1.00 -19.65 -13.04
N ALA A 107 -1.24 -18.37 -13.31
CA ALA A 107 -0.29 -17.31 -13.01
C ALA A 107 -0.01 -17.19 -11.50
N MET A 108 -1.02 -17.37 -10.63
CA MET A 108 -0.83 -17.38 -9.18
C MET A 108 -0.01 -18.58 -8.72
N ASP A 109 -0.22 -19.75 -9.30
CA ASP A 109 0.59 -20.95 -9.01
C ASP A 109 2.06 -20.70 -9.35
N SER A 110 2.32 -20.18 -10.56
CA SER A 110 3.67 -19.83 -11.00
C SER A 110 4.32 -18.76 -10.10
N LEU A 111 3.58 -17.74 -9.68
CA LEU A 111 4.09 -16.69 -8.79
C LEU A 111 4.41 -17.20 -7.38
N ILE A 112 3.59 -18.11 -6.84
CA ILE A 112 3.83 -18.76 -5.54
C ILE A 112 5.16 -19.54 -5.56
N ASP A 113 5.50 -20.16 -6.67
CA ASP A 113 6.74 -20.90 -6.82
C ASP A 113 7.93 -19.96 -7.13
N TRP A 114 7.72 -18.92 -7.93
CA TRP A 114 8.78 -18.02 -8.40
C TRP A 114 9.25 -17.03 -7.32
N LEU A 115 8.32 -16.38 -6.61
CA LEU A 115 8.65 -15.31 -5.67
C LEU A 115 9.64 -15.72 -4.56
N PRO A 116 9.53 -16.91 -3.92
CA PRO A 116 10.50 -17.31 -2.90
C PRO A 116 11.92 -17.53 -3.42
N GLN A 117 12.06 -17.79 -4.72
CA GLN A 117 13.36 -18.09 -5.36
C GLN A 117 14.09 -16.83 -5.82
N HIS A 118 13.42 -15.66 -5.82
CA HIS A 118 13.95 -14.41 -6.38
C HIS A 118 13.98 -13.27 -5.33
N LEU A 119 14.00 -13.61 -4.04
CA LEU A 119 13.99 -12.64 -2.96
C LEU A 119 15.15 -11.64 -3.10
N PRO A 120 14.89 -10.33 -3.03
CA PRO A 120 15.95 -9.35 -2.91
C PRO A 120 16.64 -9.47 -1.54
N PRO A 121 17.86 -8.91 -1.39
CA PRO A 121 18.46 -8.75 -0.08
C PRO A 121 17.53 -8.01 0.89
N ASP A 122 17.53 -8.42 2.18
CA ASP A 122 16.73 -7.73 3.21
C ASP A 122 17.10 -6.25 3.27
N ALA A 123 16.11 -5.37 3.16
CA ALA A 123 16.28 -3.95 3.42
C ALA A 123 16.33 -3.69 4.94
N PRO A 124 17.04 -2.62 5.39
CA PRO A 124 16.94 -2.18 6.79
C PRO A 124 15.46 -1.96 7.16
N PRO A 125 15.01 -2.57 8.28
CA PRO A 125 13.61 -2.51 8.66
C PRO A 125 13.18 -1.09 9.05
N ALA A 126 11.94 -0.73 8.73
CA ALA A 126 11.32 0.54 9.07
C ALA A 126 9.88 0.31 9.55
N ILE A 127 9.24 1.37 10.06
CA ILE A 127 7.79 1.36 10.23
C ILE A 127 7.17 1.36 8.84
N VAL A 128 6.34 0.36 8.54
CA VAL A 128 5.56 0.29 7.30
C VAL A 128 4.09 0.47 7.61
N HIS A 129 3.38 1.16 6.73
CA HIS A 129 1.94 1.34 6.85
C HIS A 129 1.18 0.06 6.45
N GLY A 130 1.64 -0.59 5.41
CA GLY A 130 1.06 -1.83 4.88
C GLY A 130 -0.12 -1.63 3.93
N ASP A 131 -0.75 -0.44 3.89
CA ASP A 131 -1.79 -0.05 2.93
C ASP A 131 -1.74 1.46 2.65
N TYR A 132 -0.55 2.00 2.36
CA TYR A 132 -0.37 3.41 2.07
C TYR A 132 -0.91 3.75 0.69
N ARG A 133 -2.14 4.25 0.65
CA ARG A 133 -2.87 4.61 -0.57
C ARG A 133 -3.52 5.98 -0.42
N MET A 134 -3.85 6.63 -1.54
CA MET A 134 -4.42 7.98 -1.57
C MET A 134 -5.71 8.08 -0.75
N ASP A 135 -6.56 7.07 -0.77
CA ASP A 135 -7.82 7.02 -0.02
C ASP A 135 -7.64 6.83 1.50
N ASN A 136 -6.43 6.48 1.95
CA ASN A 136 -6.02 6.45 3.36
C ASN A 136 -5.29 7.74 3.80
N LEU A 137 -5.27 8.76 2.95
CA LEU A 137 -4.64 10.05 3.22
C LEU A 137 -5.67 11.18 3.28
N VAL A 138 -5.58 11.99 4.33
CA VAL A 138 -6.36 13.23 4.45
C VAL A 138 -5.50 14.38 3.97
N PHE A 139 -5.93 15.06 2.93
CA PHE A 139 -5.30 16.29 2.45
C PHE A 139 -5.92 17.51 3.09
N HIS A 140 -5.14 18.57 3.25
CA HIS A 140 -5.63 19.86 3.72
C HIS A 140 -6.77 20.39 2.81
N LYS A 141 -7.70 21.15 3.37
CA LYS A 141 -8.87 21.68 2.63
C LYS A 141 -8.51 22.43 1.35
N THR A 142 -7.48 23.24 1.41
CA THR A 142 -7.10 24.19 0.35
C THR A 142 -5.65 24.07 -0.09
N GLU A 143 -4.79 23.42 0.70
CA GLU A 143 -3.37 23.24 0.38
C GLU A 143 -3.10 21.82 -0.15
N PRO A 144 -2.11 21.65 -1.03
CA PRO A 144 -1.77 20.35 -1.61
C PRO A 144 -0.87 19.52 -0.69
N ARG A 145 -1.21 19.44 0.62
CA ARG A 145 -0.43 18.69 1.59
C ARG A 145 -1.28 17.68 2.35
N VAL A 146 -0.68 16.55 2.67
CA VAL A 146 -1.27 15.54 3.57
C VAL A 146 -1.23 16.09 5.00
N ILE A 147 -2.36 15.97 5.69
CA ILE A 147 -2.52 16.36 7.10
C ILE A 147 -2.80 15.18 8.02
N GLY A 148 -3.02 13.99 7.44
CA GLY A 148 -3.19 12.78 8.22
C GLY A 148 -3.11 11.51 7.39
N VAL A 149 -2.49 10.50 7.97
CA VAL A 149 -2.48 9.12 7.48
C VAL A 149 -3.43 8.31 8.36
N LEU A 150 -4.35 7.58 7.73
CA LEU A 150 -5.39 6.78 8.36
C LEU A 150 -5.17 5.30 8.08
N ASP A 151 -5.92 4.43 8.77
CA ASP A 151 -5.98 2.99 8.52
C ASP A 151 -4.66 2.24 8.78
N TRP A 152 -4.21 2.30 10.02
CA TRP A 152 -2.93 1.74 10.49
C TRP A 152 -3.02 0.25 10.89
N GLU A 153 -4.11 -0.45 10.60
CA GLU A 153 -4.34 -1.82 11.07
C GLU A 153 -3.34 -2.86 10.52
N LEU A 154 -2.73 -2.56 9.34
CA LEU A 154 -1.72 -3.42 8.72
C LEU A 154 -0.29 -3.00 9.04
N SER A 155 -0.12 -1.95 9.83
CA SER A 155 1.21 -1.41 10.14
C SER A 155 2.04 -2.37 10.99
N THR A 156 3.35 -2.37 10.77
CA THR A 156 4.33 -3.19 11.48
C THR A 156 5.75 -2.66 11.25
N ILE A 157 6.75 -3.33 11.84
CA ILE A 157 8.14 -3.17 11.42
C ILE A 157 8.39 -4.13 10.24
N GLY A 158 8.76 -3.58 9.08
CA GLY A 158 8.85 -4.34 7.84
C GLY A 158 9.84 -3.75 6.84
N ASP A 159 9.73 -4.21 5.60
CA ASP A 159 10.52 -3.72 4.47
C ASP A 159 9.89 -2.45 3.89
N PRO A 160 10.55 -1.28 4.02
CA PRO A 160 10.02 -0.02 3.52
C PRO A 160 9.87 0.01 1.98
N ILE A 161 10.66 -0.80 1.27
CA ILE A 161 10.57 -0.85 -0.18
C ILE A 161 9.30 -1.60 -0.63
N ALA A 162 8.93 -2.66 0.08
CA ALA A 162 7.67 -3.36 -0.18
C ALA A 162 6.45 -2.46 0.05
N ASP A 163 6.49 -1.61 1.09
CA ASP A 163 5.42 -0.64 1.38
C ASP A 163 5.34 0.47 0.31
N PHE A 164 6.48 1.04 -0.05
CA PHE A 164 6.56 2.05 -1.10
C PHE A 164 6.19 1.49 -2.49
N ALA A 165 6.60 0.26 -2.81
CA ALA A 165 6.23 -0.40 -4.05
C ALA A 165 4.72 -0.68 -4.14
N TYR A 166 4.09 -1.07 -3.03
CA TYR A 166 2.64 -1.24 -2.99
C TYR A 166 1.91 0.09 -3.24
N HIS A 167 2.40 1.20 -2.71
CA HIS A 167 1.91 2.53 -3.03
C HIS A 167 2.09 2.87 -4.52
N CYS A 168 3.25 2.56 -5.10
CA CYS A 168 3.55 2.80 -6.50
C CYS A 168 2.85 1.84 -7.48
N LEU A 169 2.17 0.81 -7.00
CA LEU A 169 1.41 -0.12 -7.85
C LEU A 169 0.43 0.59 -8.79
N THR A 170 -0.09 1.73 -8.37
CA THR A 170 -1.02 2.55 -9.16
C THR A 170 -0.48 2.95 -10.53
N TRP A 171 0.84 3.14 -10.69
CA TRP A 171 1.45 3.46 -12.00
C TRP A 171 1.48 2.27 -12.97
N ARG A 172 1.31 1.05 -12.45
CA ARG A 172 1.41 -0.21 -13.23
C ARG A 172 0.07 -0.79 -13.63
N VAL A 173 -1.02 -0.32 -13.04
CA VAL A 173 -2.36 -0.79 -13.33
C VAL A 173 -3.20 0.31 -13.95
N THR A 174 -4.13 -0.05 -14.86
CA THR A 174 -5.01 0.93 -15.49
C THR A 174 -6.15 1.37 -14.58
N PRO A 175 -6.79 2.52 -14.84
CA PRO A 175 -7.95 2.95 -14.07
C PRO A 175 -9.08 1.92 -14.00
N GLU A 176 -9.28 1.17 -15.10
CA GLU A 176 -10.33 0.15 -15.22
C GLU A 176 -9.98 -1.12 -14.45
N LEU A 177 -8.68 -1.45 -14.36
CA LEU A 177 -8.24 -2.67 -13.71
C LEU A 177 -8.26 -2.55 -12.19
N PHE A 178 -7.65 -1.50 -11.64
CA PHE A 178 -7.63 -1.30 -10.17
C PHE A 178 -7.34 0.15 -9.78
N ARG A 179 -8.18 1.10 -10.19
CA ARG A 179 -8.03 2.54 -9.85
C ARG A 179 -6.62 3.07 -10.13
N GLY A 180 -5.97 2.56 -11.17
CA GLY A 180 -4.59 2.88 -11.47
C GLY A 180 -4.43 4.15 -12.31
N LEU A 181 -3.19 4.39 -12.72
CA LEU A 181 -2.77 5.52 -13.53
C LEU A 181 -2.10 5.09 -14.84
N ALA A 182 -1.91 3.79 -15.09
CA ALA A 182 -1.26 3.34 -16.32
C ALA A 182 -2.06 3.78 -17.55
N GLY A 183 -1.34 4.34 -18.54
CA GLY A 183 -1.94 4.77 -19.81
C GLY A 183 -2.59 6.15 -19.81
N ILE A 184 -2.55 6.91 -18.71
CA ILE A 184 -3.03 8.31 -18.68
C ILE A 184 -1.98 9.29 -19.23
N ASP A 185 -2.41 10.50 -19.55
CA ASP A 185 -1.50 11.62 -19.88
C ASP A 185 -0.91 12.21 -18.60
N PHE A 186 0.21 11.67 -18.12
CA PHE A 186 0.89 12.13 -16.90
C PHE A 186 1.28 13.61 -16.98
N ALA A 187 1.86 14.04 -18.10
CA ALA A 187 2.34 15.41 -18.29
C ALA A 187 1.18 16.42 -18.29
N GLY A 188 0.12 16.16 -19.05
CA GLY A 188 -1.04 17.05 -19.12
C GLY A 188 -1.81 17.12 -17.80
N LEU A 189 -1.79 16.04 -17.03
CA LEU A 189 -2.43 16.00 -15.70
C LEU A 189 -1.55 16.57 -14.58
N GLY A 190 -0.25 16.74 -14.80
CA GLY A 190 0.70 17.17 -13.76
C GLY A 190 0.98 16.07 -12.71
N ILE A 191 0.75 14.81 -13.06
CA ILE A 191 1.10 13.66 -12.23
C ILE A 191 2.51 13.22 -12.59
N PRO A 192 3.43 13.01 -11.63
CA PRO A 192 4.78 12.56 -11.94
C PRO A 192 4.76 11.15 -12.56
N GLU A 193 5.63 10.89 -13.50
CA GLU A 193 5.90 9.53 -13.96
C GLU A 193 6.57 8.70 -12.86
N GLU A 194 6.37 7.39 -12.86
CA GLU A 194 6.90 6.47 -11.86
C GLU A 194 8.40 6.65 -11.58
N PRO A 195 9.30 6.71 -12.60
CA PRO A 195 10.73 6.87 -12.34
C PRO A 195 11.07 8.16 -11.59
N ALA A 196 10.40 9.25 -11.90
CA ALA A 196 10.59 10.53 -11.22
C ALA A 196 10.08 10.48 -9.77
N TYR A 197 8.96 9.81 -9.54
CA TYR A 197 8.38 9.61 -8.22
C TYR A 197 9.27 8.75 -7.34
N VAL A 198 9.79 7.63 -7.87
CA VAL A 198 10.74 6.74 -7.20
C VAL A 198 12.04 7.48 -6.87
N ALA A 199 12.59 8.26 -7.81
CA ALA A 199 13.77 9.09 -7.57
C ALA A 199 13.53 10.13 -6.45
N GLY A 200 12.32 10.68 -6.34
CA GLY A 200 11.92 11.55 -5.24
C GLY A 200 12.01 10.87 -3.88
N TYR A 201 11.49 9.66 -3.77
CA TYR A 201 11.59 8.84 -2.57
C TYR A 201 13.04 8.49 -2.22
N CYS A 202 13.83 8.06 -3.21
CA CYS A 202 15.25 7.75 -3.01
C CYS A 202 16.01 8.94 -2.42
N ARG A 203 15.83 10.15 -2.97
CA ARG A 203 16.47 11.37 -2.43
C ARG A 203 16.09 11.63 -0.98
N ARG A 204 14.81 11.45 -0.61
CA ARG A 204 14.30 11.70 0.75
C ARG A 204 14.80 10.68 1.76
N THR A 205 15.06 9.45 1.32
CA THR A 205 15.50 8.35 2.18
C THR A 205 17.01 8.08 2.12
N GLY A 206 17.78 8.94 1.40
CA GLY A 206 19.23 8.79 1.27
C GLY A 206 19.68 7.58 0.45
N ARG A 207 18.82 7.08 -0.45
CA ARG A 207 19.12 5.94 -1.33
C ARG A 207 19.57 6.42 -2.69
N GLU A 208 20.56 5.77 -3.28
CA GLU A 208 20.95 6.03 -4.68
C GLU A 208 19.94 5.43 -5.67
N ALA A 209 19.45 4.23 -5.38
CA ALA A 209 18.50 3.48 -6.18
C ALA A 209 17.76 2.45 -5.32
N ILE A 210 16.78 1.77 -5.91
CA ILE A 210 16.10 0.62 -5.33
C ILE A 210 16.42 -0.62 -6.17
N PRO A 211 17.41 -1.43 -5.77
CA PRO A 211 17.70 -2.69 -6.45
C PRO A 211 16.50 -3.63 -6.38
N GLY A 212 16.23 -4.34 -7.47
CA GLY A 212 15.13 -5.30 -7.52
C GLY A 212 13.73 -4.67 -7.54
N TRP A 213 13.60 -3.39 -7.97
CA TRP A 213 12.32 -2.67 -8.01
C TRP A 213 11.21 -3.48 -8.69
N GLU A 214 11.50 -4.13 -9.81
CA GLU A 214 10.52 -4.92 -10.55
C GLU A 214 10.06 -6.17 -9.75
N PHE A 215 10.91 -6.77 -8.94
CA PHE A 215 10.49 -7.83 -8.01
C PHE A 215 9.41 -7.34 -7.04
N TYR A 216 9.59 -6.15 -6.47
CA TYR A 216 8.61 -5.55 -5.55
C TYR A 216 7.29 -5.21 -6.27
N MET A 217 7.34 -4.86 -7.56
CA MET A 217 6.15 -4.67 -8.39
C MET A 217 5.42 -5.99 -8.64
N VAL A 218 6.15 -7.07 -8.99
CA VAL A 218 5.59 -8.43 -9.11
C VAL A 218 4.92 -8.85 -7.80
N TYR A 219 5.62 -8.67 -6.68
CA TYR A 219 5.05 -8.98 -5.35
C TYR A 219 3.79 -8.16 -5.04
N SER A 220 3.77 -6.88 -5.35
CA SER A 220 2.63 -6.00 -5.09
C SER A 220 1.40 -6.42 -5.92
N LEU A 221 1.59 -6.77 -7.20
CA LEU A 221 0.55 -7.33 -8.06
C LEU A 221 0.04 -8.69 -7.55
N PHE A 222 0.95 -9.58 -7.15
CA PHE A 222 0.61 -10.87 -6.53
C PHE A 222 -0.22 -10.68 -5.25
N ARG A 223 0.20 -9.76 -4.38
CA ARG A 223 -0.50 -9.45 -3.13
C ARG A 223 -1.92 -8.97 -3.39
N ILE A 224 -2.11 -8.00 -4.30
CA ILE A 224 -3.45 -7.48 -4.59
C ILE A 224 -4.34 -8.55 -5.25
N ALA A 225 -3.80 -9.40 -6.13
CA ALA A 225 -4.52 -10.52 -6.70
C ALA A 225 -5.01 -11.50 -5.61
N ALA A 226 -4.15 -11.81 -4.62
CA ALA A 226 -4.52 -12.65 -3.47
C ALA A 226 -5.60 -12.02 -2.58
N ILE A 227 -5.56 -10.70 -2.38
CA ILE A 227 -6.59 -9.94 -1.64
C ILE A 227 -7.94 -10.03 -2.38
N LEU A 228 -7.94 -9.77 -3.67
CA LEU A 228 -9.16 -9.78 -4.50
C LEU A 228 -9.75 -11.19 -4.62
N GLN A 229 -8.92 -12.23 -4.68
CA GLN A 229 -9.40 -13.62 -4.59
C GLN A 229 -10.11 -13.88 -3.25
N GLY A 230 -9.59 -13.34 -2.15
CA GLY A 230 -10.28 -13.41 -0.85
C GLY A 230 -11.62 -12.66 -0.85
N ILE A 231 -11.74 -11.55 -1.58
CA ILE A 231 -13.00 -10.82 -1.76
C ILE A 231 -13.98 -11.67 -2.59
N ALA A 232 -13.52 -12.28 -3.69
CA ALA A 232 -14.32 -13.20 -4.51
C ALA A 232 -14.91 -14.34 -3.68
N LYS A 233 -14.08 -14.97 -2.84
CA LYS A 233 -14.54 -16.07 -1.94
C LYS A 233 -15.62 -15.59 -0.98
N ARG A 234 -15.42 -14.44 -0.32
CA ARG A 234 -16.43 -13.87 0.58
C ARG A 234 -17.73 -13.49 -0.14
N ALA A 235 -17.65 -13.04 -1.39
CA ALA A 235 -18.85 -12.77 -2.20
C ALA A 235 -19.65 -14.05 -2.47
N ILE A 236 -18.97 -15.15 -2.79
CA ILE A 236 -19.61 -16.46 -3.00
C ILE A 236 -20.22 -16.99 -1.69
N ASP A 237 -19.51 -16.83 -0.56
CA ASP A 237 -19.97 -17.28 0.76
C ASP A 237 -21.07 -16.38 1.36
N GLY A 238 -21.42 -15.25 0.70
CA GLY A 238 -22.44 -14.31 1.19
C GLY A 238 -21.98 -13.48 2.40
N THR A 239 -20.65 -13.39 2.66
CA THR A 239 -20.06 -12.69 3.81
C THR A 239 -19.31 -11.41 3.40
N ALA A 240 -19.36 -11.02 2.13
CA ALA A 240 -18.74 -9.78 1.65
C ALA A 240 -19.52 -8.56 2.11
N ALA A 241 -18.81 -7.50 2.53
CA ALA A 241 -19.42 -6.27 3.03
C ALA A 241 -19.91 -5.32 1.90
N GLY A 242 -19.37 -5.44 0.68
CA GLY A 242 -19.67 -4.55 -0.46
C GLY A 242 -20.51 -5.22 -1.54
N ALA A 243 -21.43 -4.47 -2.16
CA ALA A 243 -22.28 -4.96 -3.26
C ALA A 243 -21.45 -5.26 -4.54
N ASP A 244 -20.29 -4.65 -4.71
CA ASP A 244 -19.37 -4.79 -5.85
C ASP A 244 -18.30 -5.89 -5.64
N ALA A 245 -18.36 -6.62 -4.53
CA ALA A 245 -17.35 -7.62 -4.15
C ALA A 245 -17.11 -8.69 -5.23
N ALA A 246 -18.19 -9.14 -5.91
CA ALA A 246 -18.08 -10.12 -6.98
C ALA A 246 -17.35 -9.53 -8.22
N GLU A 247 -17.57 -8.27 -8.53
CA GLU A 247 -16.89 -7.57 -9.63
C GLU A 247 -15.41 -7.35 -9.30
N GLN A 248 -15.11 -6.86 -8.09
CA GLN A 248 -13.73 -6.69 -7.63
C GLN A 248 -12.97 -8.02 -7.64
N GLY A 249 -13.59 -9.11 -7.23
CA GLY A 249 -12.99 -10.44 -7.23
C GLY A 249 -12.51 -10.89 -8.61
N ARG A 250 -13.22 -10.53 -9.68
CA ARG A 250 -12.84 -10.87 -11.07
C ARG A 250 -11.52 -10.25 -11.51
N LEU A 251 -11.06 -9.20 -10.85
CA LEU A 251 -9.79 -8.54 -11.15
C LEU A 251 -8.57 -9.34 -10.68
N ALA A 252 -8.74 -10.38 -9.86
CA ALA A 252 -7.65 -11.21 -9.36
C ALA A 252 -6.85 -11.86 -10.50
N ARG A 253 -7.55 -12.45 -11.48
CA ARG A 253 -6.92 -13.12 -12.62
C ARG A 253 -6.07 -12.18 -13.48
N PRO A 254 -6.60 -11.07 -14.05
CA PRO A 254 -5.80 -10.20 -14.92
C PRO A 254 -4.61 -9.56 -14.17
N LEU A 255 -4.72 -9.28 -12.88
CA LEU A 255 -3.60 -8.77 -12.08
C LEU A 255 -2.53 -9.84 -11.85
N ALA A 256 -2.93 -11.09 -11.62
CA ALA A 256 -1.99 -12.21 -11.51
C ALA A 256 -1.26 -12.47 -12.84
N GLU A 257 -1.96 -12.42 -13.97
CA GLU A 257 -1.39 -12.59 -15.31
C GLU A 257 -0.40 -11.46 -15.63
N GLN A 258 -0.72 -10.22 -15.27
CA GLN A 258 0.21 -9.10 -15.39
C GLN A 258 1.45 -9.29 -14.52
N ALA A 259 1.29 -9.74 -13.27
CA ALA A 259 2.41 -10.04 -12.38
C ALA A 259 3.31 -11.13 -12.95
N TRP A 260 2.73 -12.19 -13.49
CA TRP A 260 3.49 -13.29 -14.07
C TRP A 260 4.23 -12.89 -15.35
N THR A 261 3.60 -12.11 -16.21
CA THR A 261 4.26 -11.54 -17.40
C THR A 261 5.48 -10.70 -17.02
N LEU A 262 5.35 -9.87 -15.98
CA LEU A 262 6.47 -9.08 -15.46
C LEU A 262 7.57 -9.99 -14.88
N ALA A 263 7.21 -11.00 -14.09
CA ALA A 263 8.17 -11.95 -13.51
C ALA A 263 8.99 -12.68 -14.59
N GLN A 264 8.34 -13.13 -15.66
CA GLN A 264 9.00 -13.78 -16.80
C GLN A 264 10.03 -12.88 -17.50
N SER A 265 9.84 -11.57 -17.49
CA SER A 265 10.80 -10.62 -18.08
C SER A 265 12.07 -10.42 -17.23
N LEU A 266 12.06 -10.91 -15.99
CA LEU A 266 13.19 -10.82 -15.05
C LEU A 266 14.02 -12.12 -14.97
N SER A 267 13.58 -13.17 -15.66
CA SER A 267 14.17 -14.52 -15.61
C SER A 267 15.24 -14.75 -16.66
#